data_ab3287c1850005f48962e3b14b5b39dc
#
_entry.id   ab3287c1850005f48962e3b14b5b39dc
#
_cell.length_a   1.000
_cell.length_b   1.000
_cell.length_c   1.000
_cell.angle_alpha   90.00
_cell.angle_beta   90.00
_cell.angle_gamma   90.00
#
_symmetry.space_group_name_H-M   'P 1'
#
loop_
_entity.id
_entity.type
_entity.pdbx_description
1 polymer ?
#
loop_
_entity_poly.entity_id
_entity_poly.type
_entity_poly.pdbx_seq_one_letter_code
_entity_poly.pdbx_strand_id
1 'polypeptide(L)'
;MWRHARRSRARVLRITSGNVKSVAAKPWVTLFYTFVPLLLIVLLGWYLIGRMLRGAGAGAGMLGNFGKSRHRTLNKEMTGVNFADVAGVDEAKEEVHEIIEFLKNPKRFAKLGGRIPRGVLLVGEPGCGKTLLAKAIAGEADVPFFSISGSDFVEMFVGVGASRVRDLFKQAKESAPCIIFLDEIDAVGRRRGSGYNTGGHDEREQTLNAILVEMDGFTPSDGVIVIAATNRADVLDPALVRPGRFDRQVTVPLPDIKGRVEILRVHAKKVKMGPDVDLERVARGTPMFSGADLAAIINEAAISATMQEKDFVEHEDLEEARDKVKFGRAKKSRVREAEENRATAYHEAGHAVLNALLKDADPLHKVTIIPRGNYGGASFSLPEKDRHGYGRRWLNAHMRIACGGRIAEEKATGDISSGASQDILQITGIARAMVLEWGMSDRLGFVRYHGVDTRERYIAERDFSEDTASEIDHEVKRLVDEAFNDAARILEDNWEKVIAVAEALLKHETLSGDEVHRLMRGELLTRPTVSEILKAESRKPADPKAPRAGDAPPDLPPGTMPTPA
;
A
#
# COMPACT_ATOMS: atom_id res chain seq x y z
N MET A 1 62.24 10.39 26.71
CA MET A 1 62.98 9.39 27.52
C MET A 1 63.55 8.34 26.60
N TRP A 2 64.88 8.31 26.53
CA TRP A 2 65.83 7.22 26.21
C TRP A 2 65.70 6.52 24.85
N ARG A 3 66.55 6.82 23.81
CA ARG A 3 68.02 6.54 23.57
C ARG A 3 68.42 5.10 23.85
N HIS A 4 68.86 4.37 22.77
CA HIS A 4 70.17 3.70 22.58
C HIS A 4 70.15 2.95 21.24
N ALA A 5 70.90 3.25 20.22
CA ALA A 5 72.35 3.20 19.95
C ALA A 5 72.97 1.80 20.06
N ARG A 6 73.46 1.25 18.97
CA ARG A 6 74.85 0.85 18.61
C ARG A 6 74.89 -0.24 17.53
N ARG A 7 75.51 0.12 16.39
CA ARG A 7 76.84 -0.39 15.92
C ARG A 7 76.99 -1.87 15.80
N SER A 8 77.34 -2.35 14.57
CA SER A 8 78.59 -3.01 14.26
C SER A 8 78.67 -3.51 12.80
N ARG A 9 79.67 -3.09 12.18
CA ARG A 9 80.84 -3.69 11.58
C ARG A 9 80.72 -4.04 10.09
N ALA A 10 81.44 -3.19 9.35
CA ALA A 10 81.92 -3.44 8.00
C ALA A 10 82.84 -4.72 7.98
N ARG A 11 82.60 -5.60 6.99
CA ARG A 11 83.57 -6.57 6.52
C ARG A 11 83.96 -6.22 5.08
N VAL A 12 85.15 -5.70 4.96
CA VAL A 12 85.83 -5.52 3.69
C VAL A 12 86.24 -6.91 3.18
N LEU A 13 85.76 -7.31 2.02
CA LEU A 13 86.31 -8.41 1.25
C LEU A 13 87.03 -7.82 0.06
N ARG A 14 88.42 -7.97 0.09
CA ARG A 14 89.28 -7.78 -1.04
C ARG A 14 88.99 -8.87 -2.08
N ILE A 15 88.62 -8.47 -3.28
CA ILE A 15 88.61 -9.34 -4.43
C ILE A 15 89.77 -8.92 -5.34
N THR A 16 90.65 -9.86 -5.53
CA THR A 16 91.85 -9.76 -6.35
C THR A 16 91.52 -9.64 -7.83
N SER A 17 92.24 -8.79 -8.52
CA SER A 17 92.20 -8.53 -9.96
C SER A 17 92.50 -9.80 -10.78
N GLY A 18 91.43 -10.31 -11.41
CA GLY A 18 91.56 -11.31 -12.46
C GLY A 18 91.42 -10.65 -13.83
N ASN A 19 92.46 -10.83 -14.64
CA ASN A 19 92.58 -10.33 -16.01
C ASN A 19 91.45 -10.89 -16.92
N VAL A 20 90.46 -10.13 -17.30
CA VAL A 20 89.44 -10.50 -18.29
C VAL A 20 89.90 -9.94 -19.65
N LYS A 21 90.34 -10.84 -20.54
CA LYS A 21 90.57 -10.50 -21.95
C LYS A 21 89.24 -10.01 -22.58
N SER A 22 89.21 -8.78 -23.03
CA SER A 22 88.12 -8.22 -23.80
C SER A 22 88.02 -8.92 -25.16
N VAL A 23 86.98 -9.74 -25.32
CA VAL A 23 86.58 -10.21 -26.64
C VAL A 23 85.82 -9.04 -27.27
N ALA A 24 86.42 -8.44 -28.33
CA ALA A 24 85.74 -7.35 -29.07
C ALA A 24 84.49 -7.91 -29.72
N ALA A 25 83.35 -7.60 -29.14
CA ALA A 25 82.05 -7.93 -29.70
C ALA A 25 81.85 -7.14 -30.98
N LYS A 26 81.51 -7.81 -32.07
CA LYS A 26 81.26 -7.21 -33.38
C LYS A 26 80.14 -6.17 -33.25
N PRO A 27 80.25 -4.93 -33.73
CA PRO A 27 79.34 -3.84 -33.43
C PRO A 27 77.87 -4.12 -33.82
N TRP A 28 77.64 -4.99 -34.78
CA TRP A 28 76.25 -5.36 -35.16
C TRP A 28 75.57 -6.31 -34.15
N VAL A 29 76.27 -7.04 -33.34
CA VAL A 29 75.74 -7.89 -32.27
C VAL A 29 75.23 -7.04 -31.13
N THR A 30 75.94 -5.98 -30.78
CA THR A 30 75.49 -5.01 -29.74
C THR A 30 74.26 -4.27 -30.18
N LEU A 31 74.20 -3.85 -31.49
CA LEU A 31 72.99 -3.26 -32.10
C LEU A 31 71.76 -4.21 -32.00
N PHE A 32 71.97 -5.49 -32.29
CA PHE A 32 70.91 -6.49 -32.26
C PHE A 32 70.32 -6.68 -30.83
N TYR A 33 71.19 -6.79 -29.84
CA TYR A 33 70.77 -6.94 -28.45
C TYR A 33 70.09 -5.65 -27.86
N THR A 34 70.36 -4.49 -28.40
CA THR A 34 69.81 -3.23 -27.94
C THR A 34 68.50 -2.91 -28.63
N PHE A 35 68.39 -3.12 -29.95
CA PHE A 35 67.23 -2.71 -30.74
C PHE A 35 66.11 -3.75 -30.79
N VAL A 36 66.41 -5.06 -30.70
CA VAL A 36 65.36 -6.10 -30.73
C VAL A 36 64.44 -6.06 -29.50
N PRO A 37 64.95 -5.93 -28.26
CA PRO A 37 64.06 -5.76 -27.10
C PRO A 37 63.21 -4.49 -27.17
N LEU A 38 63.82 -3.40 -27.66
CA LEU A 38 63.07 -2.13 -27.81
C LEU A 38 61.96 -2.27 -28.84
N LEU A 39 62.22 -2.90 -30.00
CA LEU A 39 61.22 -3.18 -31.01
C LEU A 39 60.09 -4.09 -30.49
N LEU A 40 60.42 -5.10 -29.72
CA LEU A 40 59.44 -5.98 -29.08
C LEU A 40 58.56 -5.24 -28.09
N ILE A 41 59.12 -4.32 -27.28
CA ILE A 41 58.36 -3.49 -26.35
C ILE A 41 57.39 -2.55 -27.11
N VAL A 42 57.84 -1.95 -28.20
CA VAL A 42 57.00 -1.08 -29.07
C VAL A 42 55.88 -1.87 -29.72
N LEU A 43 56.16 -3.07 -30.27
CA LEU A 43 55.17 -3.96 -30.85
C LEU A 43 54.17 -4.48 -29.79
N LEU A 44 54.64 -4.82 -28.61
CA LEU A 44 53.79 -5.24 -27.51
C LEU A 44 52.90 -4.09 -27.02
N GLY A 45 53.47 -2.88 -26.92
CA GLY A 45 52.72 -1.66 -26.58
C GLY A 45 51.63 -1.35 -27.63
N TRP A 46 52.00 -1.43 -28.91
CA TRP A 46 51.01 -1.24 -30.01
C TRP A 46 49.93 -2.33 -30.01
N TYR A 47 50.27 -3.57 -29.75
CA TYR A 47 49.30 -4.69 -29.58
C TYR A 47 48.37 -4.47 -28.41
N LEU A 48 48.92 -4.08 -27.24
CA LEU A 48 48.11 -3.80 -26.04
C LEU A 48 47.20 -2.60 -26.20
N ILE A 49 47.68 -1.52 -26.80
CA ILE A 49 46.89 -0.33 -27.13
C ILE A 49 45.80 -0.67 -28.17
N GLY A 50 46.15 -1.45 -29.20
CA GLY A 50 45.17 -1.92 -30.17
C GLY A 50 44.09 -2.84 -29.62
N ARG A 51 44.44 -3.62 -28.59
CA ARG A 51 43.49 -4.48 -27.85
C ARG A 51 42.61 -3.64 -26.90
N MET A 52 43.18 -2.64 -26.24
CA MET A 52 42.48 -1.74 -25.35
C MET A 52 41.50 -0.84 -26.11
N LEU A 53 41.87 -0.34 -27.28
CA LEU A 53 41.01 0.44 -28.18
C LEU A 53 39.86 -0.40 -28.78
N ARG A 54 40.10 -1.68 -29.10
CA ARG A 54 39.03 -2.60 -29.53
C ARG A 54 38.07 -2.97 -28.39
N GLY A 55 38.54 -3.01 -27.12
CA GLY A 55 37.67 -3.18 -25.93
C GLY A 55 36.87 -1.93 -25.58
N ALA A 56 37.38 -0.75 -25.81
CA ALA A 56 36.69 0.53 -25.56
C ALA A 56 35.52 0.77 -26.52
N GLY A 57 35.59 0.24 -27.77
CA GLY A 57 34.46 0.30 -28.71
C GLY A 57 33.25 -0.55 -28.33
N ALA A 58 33.44 -1.64 -27.59
CA ALA A 58 32.35 -2.48 -27.08
C ALA A 58 31.63 -1.84 -25.87
N GLY A 59 32.32 -1.01 -25.07
CA GLY A 59 31.73 -0.29 -23.94
C GLY A 59 30.80 0.86 -24.37
N ALA A 60 31.10 1.52 -25.49
CA ALA A 60 30.26 2.60 -26.01
C ALA A 60 28.92 2.09 -26.58
N GLY A 61 28.88 0.86 -27.11
CA GLY A 61 27.64 0.21 -27.56
C GLY A 61 26.73 -0.23 -26.43
N MET A 62 27.29 -0.53 -25.25
CA MET A 62 26.53 -0.92 -24.08
C MET A 62 25.85 0.27 -23.39
N LEU A 63 26.50 1.44 -23.34
CA LEU A 63 25.93 2.69 -22.83
C LEU A 63 24.80 3.24 -23.73
N GLY A 64 24.82 3.02 -25.04
CA GLY A 64 23.78 3.45 -25.97
C GLY A 64 22.44 2.69 -25.81
N ASN A 65 22.44 1.52 -25.17
CA ASN A 65 21.23 0.75 -24.92
C ASN A 65 20.61 1.00 -23.53
N PHE A 66 21.30 1.65 -22.60
CA PHE A 66 20.76 1.97 -21.29
C PHE A 66 19.63 3.01 -21.31
N GLY A 67 19.58 3.85 -22.34
CA GLY A 67 18.54 4.90 -22.51
C GLY A 67 17.26 4.44 -23.20
N LYS A 68 17.20 3.19 -23.70
CA LYS A 68 15.99 2.71 -24.38
C LYS A 68 14.90 2.38 -23.37
N SER A 69 13.73 2.93 -23.59
CA SER A 69 12.54 2.67 -22.77
C SER A 69 12.17 1.19 -22.79
N ARG A 70 11.94 0.61 -21.61
CA ARG A 70 11.40 -0.74 -21.43
C ARG A 70 9.87 -0.71 -21.24
N HIS A 71 9.19 0.24 -21.89
CA HIS A 71 7.75 0.30 -21.82
C HIS A 71 7.11 -0.95 -22.46
N ARG A 72 5.95 -1.31 -21.97
CA ARG A 72 5.15 -2.40 -22.50
C ARG A 72 4.02 -1.81 -23.34
N THR A 73 4.02 -2.09 -24.64
CA THR A 73 2.90 -1.75 -25.51
C THR A 73 1.80 -2.77 -25.34
N LEU A 74 0.60 -2.34 -25.01
CA LEU A 74 -0.59 -3.17 -24.88
C LEU A 74 -1.64 -2.69 -25.87
N ASN A 75 -2.14 -3.62 -26.70
CA ASN A 75 -3.28 -3.40 -27.59
C ASN A 75 -4.56 -3.94 -26.92
N LYS A 76 -5.72 -3.75 -27.53
CA LYS A 76 -7.02 -4.23 -27.07
C LYS A 76 -7.02 -5.73 -26.79
N GLU A 77 -6.43 -6.54 -27.67
CA GLU A 77 -6.32 -7.99 -27.51
C GLU A 77 -5.50 -8.42 -26.31
N MET A 78 -4.49 -7.62 -25.94
CA MET A 78 -3.63 -7.88 -24.76
C MET A 78 -4.22 -7.33 -23.47
N THR A 79 -4.97 -6.23 -23.50
CA THR A 79 -5.59 -5.67 -22.31
C THR A 79 -6.82 -6.46 -21.91
N GLY A 80 -7.63 -6.91 -22.88
CA GLY A 80 -8.89 -7.62 -22.65
C GLY A 80 -9.87 -6.92 -21.69
N VAL A 81 -9.55 -5.68 -21.27
CA VAL A 81 -10.26 -4.91 -20.27
C VAL A 81 -11.13 -3.87 -20.96
N ASN A 82 -12.39 -3.82 -20.58
CA ASN A 82 -13.36 -2.83 -21.05
C ASN A 82 -14.13 -2.20 -19.88
N PHE A 83 -15.05 -1.30 -20.15
CA PHE A 83 -15.83 -0.62 -19.10
C PHE A 83 -16.75 -1.55 -18.31
N ALA A 84 -17.07 -2.73 -18.81
CA ALA A 84 -17.84 -3.73 -18.06
C ALA A 84 -17.01 -4.41 -16.95
N ASP A 85 -15.69 -4.35 -17.04
CA ASP A 85 -14.78 -4.88 -16.02
C ASP A 85 -14.49 -3.85 -14.92
N VAL A 86 -14.81 -2.59 -15.14
CA VAL A 86 -14.67 -1.49 -14.18
C VAL A 86 -16.01 -1.23 -13.53
N ALA A 87 -16.11 -1.35 -12.22
CA ALA A 87 -17.34 -1.16 -11.46
C ALA A 87 -17.14 -0.14 -10.34
N GLY A 88 -18.24 0.51 -9.90
CA GLY A 88 -18.26 1.38 -8.73
C GLY A 88 -17.55 2.73 -8.89
N VAL A 89 -17.40 3.23 -10.12
CA VAL A 89 -16.76 4.52 -10.45
C VAL A 89 -17.48 5.18 -11.64
N ASP A 90 -18.81 5.25 -11.59
CA ASP A 90 -19.61 5.65 -12.74
C ASP A 90 -19.38 7.13 -13.10
N GLU A 91 -19.23 8.03 -12.13
CA GLU A 91 -18.91 9.44 -12.38
C GLU A 91 -17.55 9.58 -13.10
N ALA A 92 -16.54 8.85 -12.66
CA ALA A 92 -15.23 8.86 -13.33
C ALA A 92 -15.31 8.29 -14.76
N LYS A 93 -16.17 7.28 -15.00
CA LYS A 93 -16.41 6.76 -16.36
C LYS A 93 -17.09 7.81 -17.25
N GLU A 94 -18.06 8.53 -16.74
CA GLU A 94 -18.74 9.61 -17.48
C GLU A 94 -17.75 10.72 -17.86
N GLU A 95 -16.90 11.15 -16.92
CA GLU A 95 -15.88 12.16 -17.17
C GLU A 95 -14.88 11.77 -18.26
N VAL A 96 -14.50 10.49 -18.33
CA VAL A 96 -13.55 10.01 -19.32
C VAL A 96 -14.19 9.57 -20.64
N HIS A 97 -15.52 9.51 -20.71
CA HIS A 97 -16.25 9.11 -21.93
C HIS A 97 -15.96 10.05 -23.12
N GLU A 98 -15.82 11.34 -22.87
CA GLU A 98 -15.45 12.32 -23.90
C GLU A 98 -14.08 12.01 -24.55
N ILE A 99 -13.15 11.45 -23.76
CA ILE A 99 -11.82 11.07 -24.23
C ILE A 99 -11.92 9.90 -25.21
N ILE A 100 -12.76 8.91 -24.90
CA ILE A 100 -13.02 7.76 -25.76
C ILE A 100 -13.64 8.20 -27.07
N GLU A 101 -14.66 9.05 -27.03
CA GLU A 101 -15.32 9.60 -28.23
C GLU A 101 -14.33 10.36 -29.12
N PHE A 102 -13.41 11.11 -28.51
CA PHE A 102 -12.36 11.79 -29.28
C PHE A 102 -11.40 10.81 -29.95
N LEU A 103 -10.89 9.83 -29.19
CA LEU A 103 -9.95 8.85 -29.75
C LEU A 103 -10.57 8.07 -30.90
N LYS A 104 -11.89 7.76 -30.82
CA LYS A 104 -12.65 7.12 -31.89
C LYS A 104 -12.87 8.06 -33.10
N ASN A 105 -13.16 9.34 -32.86
CA ASN A 105 -13.59 10.28 -33.89
C ASN A 105 -12.96 11.68 -33.77
N PRO A 106 -11.62 11.86 -33.86
CA PRO A 106 -10.95 13.14 -33.63
C PRO A 106 -11.39 14.27 -34.58
N LYS A 107 -11.77 13.93 -35.82
CA LYS A 107 -12.20 14.89 -36.83
C LYS A 107 -13.53 15.59 -36.50
N ARG A 108 -14.41 14.97 -35.70
CA ARG A 108 -15.70 15.53 -35.31
C ARG A 108 -15.53 16.72 -34.36
N PHE A 109 -14.60 16.60 -33.41
CA PHE A 109 -14.32 17.65 -32.43
C PHE A 109 -13.59 18.84 -33.06
N ALA A 110 -12.67 18.59 -33.99
CA ALA A 110 -11.95 19.64 -34.72
C ALA A 110 -12.88 20.57 -35.54
N LYS A 111 -14.01 20.04 -36.06
CA LYS A 111 -14.97 20.84 -36.86
C LYS A 111 -15.63 21.98 -36.10
N LEU A 112 -15.86 21.81 -34.79
CA LEU A 112 -16.51 22.81 -33.94
C LEU A 112 -15.50 23.67 -33.16
N GLY A 113 -14.18 23.48 -33.36
CA GLY A 113 -13.12 24.21 -32.68
C GLY A 113 -12.92 23.78 -31.22
N GLY A 114 -13.53 22.64 -30.79
CA GLY A 114 -13.30 22.06 -29.48
C GLY A 114 -11.86 21.64 -29.31
N ARG A 115 -11.25 22.01 -28.18
CA ARG A 115 -9.92 21.56 -27.75
C ARG A 115 -10.09 20.47 -26.70
N ILE A 116 -9.50 19.32 -26.97
CA ILE A 116 -9.52 18.21 -26.02
C ILE A 116 -8.33 18.30 -25.11
N PRO A 117 -8.48 17.86 -23.84
CA PRO A 117 -7.37 17.83 -22.92
C PRO A 117 -6.25 16.94 -23.47
N ARG A 118 -5.01 17.44 -23.42
CA ARG A 118 -3.83 16.66 -23.81
C ARG A 118 -3.43 15.66 -22.76
N GLY A 119 -3.74 15.98 -21.51
CA GLY A 119 -3.43 15.15 -20.37
C GLY A 119 -4.57 15.08 -19.36
N VAL A 120 -4.75 13.90 -18.80
CA VAL A 120 -5.73 13.60 -17.75
C VAL A 120 -4.99 13.05 -16.54
N LEU A 121 -5.26 13.62 -15.37
CA LEU A 121 -4.71 13.16 -14.12
C LEU A 121 -5.79 12.38 -13.33
N LEU A 122 -5.59 11.08 -13.15
CA LEU A 122 -6.41 10.25 -12.29
C LEU A 122 -5.92 10.36 -10.84
N VAL A 123 -6.76 10.85 -9.97
CA VAL A 123 -6.45 11.05 -8.55
C VAL A 123 -7.32 10.16 -7.69
N GLY A 124 -6.78 9.50 -6.69
CA GLY A 124 -7.56 8.70 -5.74
C GLY A 124 -6.70 7.80 -4.87
N GLU A 125 -7.33 7.18 -3.89
CA GLU A 125 -6.68 6.28 -2.95
C GLU A 125 -6.02 5.06 -3.64
N PRO A 126 -5.01 4.42 -3.02
CA PRO A 126 -4.46 3.17 -3.53
C PRO A 126 -5.54 2.10 -3.69
N GLY A 127 -5.49 1.33 -4.77
CA GLY A 127 -6.42 0.22 -5.00
C GLY A 127 -7.82 0.60 -5.50
N CYS A 128 -8.15 1.88 -5.73
CA CYS A 128 -9.45 2.31 -6.24
C CYS A 128 -9.67 2.06 -7.75
N GLY A 129 -8.67 1.49 -8.47
CA GLY A 129 -8.83 1.06 -9.86
C GLY A 129 -8.35 2.04 -10.93
N LYS A 130 -7.53 3.06 -10.60
CA LYS A 130 -7.01 4.05 -11.56
C LYS A 130 -6.33 3.43 -12.79
N THR A 131 -5.42 2.50 -12.56
CA THR A 131 -4.73 1.77 -13.64
C THR A 131 -5.69 0.91 -14.45
N LEU A 132 -6.71 0.31 -13.80
CA LEU A 132 -7.74 -0.48 -14.46
C LEU A 132 -8.62 0.40 -15.36
N LEU A 133 -9.03 1.57 -14.87
CA LEU A 133 -9.79 2.56 -15.62
C LEU A 133 -9.01 3.05 -16.86
N ALA A 134 -7.72 3.37 -16.71
CA ALA A 134 -6.89 3.77 -17.84
C ALA A 134 -6.78 2.68 -18.92
N LYS A 135 -6.65 1.42 -18.52
CA LYS A 135 -6.66 0.27 -19.44
C LYS A 135 -8.02 0.10 -20.13
N ALA A 136 -9.12 0.31 -19.38
CA ALA A 136 -10.46 0.22 -19.93
C ALA A 136 -10.75 1.33 -20.95
N ILE A 137 -10.25 2.55 -20.73
CA ILE A 137 -10.35 3.64 -21.71
C ILE A 137 -9.67 3.24 -23.02
N ALA A 138 -8.47 2.66 -22.95
CA ALA A 138 -7.74 2.22 -24.16
C ALA A 138 -8.46 1.06 -24.88
N GLY A 139 -8.95 0.08 -24.11
CA GLY A 139 -9.71 -1.04 -24.65
C GLY A 139 -11.03 -0.61 -25.30
N GLU A 140 -11.75 0.31 -24.68
CA GLU A 140 -13.00 0.85 -25.20
C GLU A 140 -12.78 1.74 -26.44
N ALA A 141 -11.68 2.49 -26.47
CA ALA A 141 -11.31 3.32 -27.62
C ALA A 141 -10.66 2.52 -28.77
N ASP A 142 -10.27 1.27 -28.53
CA ASP A 142 -9.54 0.42 -29.47
C ASP A 142 -8.22 1.03 -29.97
N VAL A 143 -7.43 1.57 -29.04
CA VAL A 143 -6.15 2.23 -29.33
C VAL A 143 -4.99 1.58 -28.57
N PRO A 144 -3.74 1.69 -29.07
CA PRO A 144 -2.55 1.22 -28.37
C PRO A 144 -2.38 1.90 -27.02
N PHE A 145 -1.90 1.14 -26.02
CA PHE A 145 -1.70 1.58 -24.66
C PHE A 145 -0.24 1.39 -24.23
N PHE A 146 0.44 2.50 -23.98
CA PHE A 146 1.82 2.53 -23.52
C PHE A 146 1.84 2.80 -22.02
N SER A 147 2.24 1.84 -21.21
CA SER A 147 2.25 1.97 -19.76
C SER A 147 3.67 1.95 -19.20
N ILE A 148 3.96 2.90 -18.31
CA ILE A 148 5.21 3.00 -17.57
C ILE A 148 4.95 3.53 -16.17
N SER A 149 5.70 3.05 -15.16
CA SER A 149 5.64 3.61 -13.82
C SER A 149 6.57 4.81 -13.66
N GLY A 150 6.16 5.82 -12.89
CA GLY A 150 7.02 6.93 -12.51
C GLY A 150 8.32 6.48 -11.84
N SER A 151 8.29 5.37 -11.12
CA SER A 151 9.48 4.77 -10.52
C SER A 151 10.49 4.25 -11.55
N ASP A 152 10.06 3.84 -12.75
CA ASP A 152 10.94 3.36 -13.82
C ASP A 152 11.81 4.48 -14.44
N PHE A 153 11.47 5.73 -14.15
CA PHE A 153 12.26 6.88 -14.58
C PHE A 153 13.31 7.29 -13.55
N VAL A 154 13.23 6.81 -12.30
CA VAL A 154 14.18 7.16 -11.24
C VAL A 154 15.34 6.18 -11.29
N GLU A 155 16.45 6.61 -11.90
CA GLU A 155 17.67 5.81 -12.07
C GLU A 155 18.84 6.45 -11.31
N MET A 156 19.92 5.70 -11.10
CA MET A 156 21.13 6.24 -10.46
C MET A 156 21.98 7.16 -11.39
N PHE A 157 21.73 7.09 -12.70
CA PHE A 157 22.51 7.84 -13.68
C PHE A 157 21.71 9.03 -14.24
N VAL A 158 22.25 10.22 -14.07
CA VAL A 158 21.62 11.46 -14.50
C VAL A 158 21.35 11.47 -16.01
N GLY A 159 20.12 11.80 -16.40
CA GLY A 159 19.70 11.95 -17.81
C GLY A 159 19.14 10.68 -18.46
N VAL A 160 19.24 9.51 -17.82
CA VAL A 160 18.67 8.26 -18.37
C VAL A 160 17.14 8.32 -18.36
N GLY A 161 16.53 8.78 -17.27
CA GLY A 161 15.09 8.96 -17.15
C GLY A 161 14.54 9.92 -18.23
N ALA A 162 15.17 11.06 -18.41
CA ALA A 162 14.79 12.02 -19.46
C ALA A 162 14.91 11.44 -20.89
N SER A 163 15.88 10.58 -21.14
CA SER A 163 16.03 9.88 -22.43
C SER A 163 14.89 8.89 -22.66
N ARG A 164 14.49 8.12 -21.63
CA ARG A 164 13.36 7.19 -21.69
C ARG A 164 12.04 7.90 -21.95
N VAL A 165 11.83 9.05 -21.31
CA VAL A 165 10.65 9.89 -21.59
C VAL A 165 10.59 10.24 -23.06
N ARG A 166 11.65 10.81 -23.63
CA ARG A 166 11.68 11.20 -25.06
C ARG A 166 11.45 10.02 -26.00
N ASP A 167 12.03 8.85 -25.69
CA ASP A 167 11.85 7.64 -26.48
C ASP A 167 10.40 7.15 -26.44
N LEU A 168 9.78 7.10 -25.25
CA LEU A 168 8.38 6.74 -25.05
C LEU A 168 7.44 7.66 -25.87
N PHE A 169 7.61 8.98 -25.73
CA PHE A 169 6.78 9.96 -26.42
C PHE A 169 6.95 9.91 -27.94
N LYS A 170 8.17 9.66 -28.43
CA LYS A 170 8.44 9.44 -29.84
C LYS A 170 7.70 8.23 -30.40
N GLN A 171 7.77 7.08 -29.69
CA GLN A 171 7.08 5.85 -30.10
C GLN A 171 5.56 6.01 -30.08
N ALA A 172 5.04 6.74 -29.10
CA ALA A 172 3.61 7.05 -29.03
C ALA A 172 3.16 7.90 -30.24
N LYS A 173 3.95 8.92 -30.63
CA LYS A 173 3.67 9.73 -31.86
C LYS A 173 3.64 8.86 -33.11
N GLU A 174 4.54 7.88 -33.22
CA GLU A 174 4.60 6.96 -34.37
C GLU A 174 3.40 5.99 -34.40
N SER A 175 2.76 5.75 -33.24
CA SER A 175 1.65 4.80 -33.07
C SER A 175 0.27 5.46 -32.89
N ALA A 176 0.16 6.75 -33.16
CA ALA A 176 -1.08 7.50 -32.97
C ALA A 176 -2.22 7.03 -33.91
N PRO A 177 -3.49 6.98 -33.42
CA PRO A 177 -3.95 7.39 -32.09
C PRO A 177 -3.60 6.39 -30.98
N CYS A 178 -3.17 6.89 -29.80
CA CYS A 178 -2.75 6.05 -28.68
C CYS A 178 -2.89 6.76 -27.34
N ILE A 179 -2.77 5.98 -26.26
CA ILE A 179 -2.72 6.47 -24.88
C ILE A 179 -1.35 6.18 -24.29
N ILE A 180 -0.72 7.21 -23.68
CA ILE A 180 0.42 7.06 -22.78
C ILE A 180 -0.12 7.07 -21.35
N PHE A 181 0.21 6.05 -20.56
CA PHE A 181 -0.17 5.96 -19.15
C PHE A 181 1.06 6.02 -18.26
N LEU A 182 1.09 7.02 -17.37
CA LEU A 182 2.14 7.25 -16.39
C LEU A 182 1.59 6.92 -15.00
N ASP A 183 1.90 5.74 -14.50
CA ASP A 183 1.47 5.35 -13.15
C ASP A 183 2.41 5.94 -12.10
N GLU A 184 1.90 6.22 -10.91
CA GLU A 184 2.68 6.77 -9.78
C GLU A 184 3.51 8.01 -10.18
N ILE A 185 2.89 8.96 -10.88
CA ILE A 185 3.60 10.15 -11.39
C ILE A 185 4.23 10.98 -10.26
N ASP A 186 3.77 10.85 -9.02
CA ASP A 186 4.34 11.49 -7.84
C ASP A 186 5.76 11.03 -7.53
N ALA A 187 6.23 9.90 -8.07
CA ALA A 187 7.62 9.47 -7.94
C ALA A 187 8.61 10.47 -8.58
N VAL A 188 8.21 11.10 -9.71
CA VAL A 188 9.04 12.09 -10.46
C VAL A 188 8.47 13.50 -10.39
N GLY A 189 7.17 13.66 -10.16
CA GLY A 189 6.42 14.91 -10.24
C GLY A 189 6.31 15.72 -8.96
N ARG A 190 7.08 15.45 -7.91
CA ARG A 190 6.99 16.17 -6.62
C ARG A 190 7.46 17.62 -6.75
N ARG A 191 6.83 18.49 -5.91
CA ARG A 191 7.27 19.88 -5.72
C ARG A 191 8.73 19.93 -5.29
N ARG A 192 9.41 20.97 -5.76
CA ARG A 192 10.80 21.28 -5.36
C ARG A 192 10.83 21.59 -3.87
N GLY A 193 11.41 20.70 -3.07
CA GLY A 193 11.59 20.92 -1.63
C GLY A 193 12.88 21.66 -1.35
N SER A 194 12.87 22.59 -0.40
CA SER A 194 14.06 23.32 0.10
C SER A 194 14.96 22.47 1.02
N GLY A 195 15.09 21.16 0.77
CA GLY A 195 15.89 20.25 1.60
C GLY A 195 17.27 19.98 1.01
N TYR A 196 18.30 20.12 1.82
CA TYR A 196 19.72 19.86 1.54
C TYR A 196 20.06 18.37 1.32
N ASN A 197 19.44 17.68 0.39
CA ASN A 197 19.85 16.32 0.01
C ASN A 197 20.26 16.26 -1.47
N THR A 198 21.57 16.30 -1.65
CA THR A 198 22.33 16.40 -2.89
C THR A 198 22.56 15.05 -3.55
N GLY A 199 21.69 14.54 -4.38
CA GLY A 199 22.11 13.41 -5.21
C GLY A 199 21.05 12.72 -6.05
N GLY A 200 19.79 12.80 -5.67
CA GLY A 200 18.69 12.20 -6.42
C GLY A 200 17.67 13.22 -6.94
N HIS A 201 17.86 14.49 -6.61
CA HIS A 201 16.92 15.56 -6.99
C HIS A 201 17.12 16.01 -8.44
N ASP A 202 18.37 16.10 -8.90
CA ASP A 202 18.70 16.59 -10.25
C ASP A 202 18.14 15.69 -11.36
N GLU A 203 18.12 14.38 -11.14
CA GLU A 203 17.58 13.44 -12.13
C GLU A 203 16.07 13.54 -12.24
N ARG A 204 15.38 13.58 -11.08
CA ARG A 204 13.91 13.74 -11.05
C ARG A 204 13.47 15.04 -11.72
N GLU A 205 14.16 16.15 -11.44
CA GLU A 205 13.89 17.43 -12.11
C GLU A 205 14.12 17.37 -13.60
N GLN A 206 15.21 16.74 -14.07
CA GLN A 206 15.47 16.58 -15.50
C GLN A 206 14.40 15.72 -16.17
N THR A 207 13.96 14.66 -15.52
CA THR A 207 12.91 13.79 -16.01
C THR A 207 11.56 14.49 -16.04
N LEU A 208 11.21 15.21 -14.96
CA LEU A 208 10.01 16.04 -14.91
C LEU A 208 10.02 17.08 -16.05
N ASN A 209 11.12 17.81 -16.22
CA ASN A 209 11.24 18.80 -17.28
C ASN A 209 11.12 18.15 -18.68
N ALA A 210 11.64 16.93 -18.87
CA ALA A 210 11.47 16.20 -20.12
C ALA A 210 9.99 15.87 -20.38
N ILE A 211 9.25 15.39 -19.36
CA ILE A 211 7.80 15.15 -19.47
C ILE A 211 7.07 16.44 -19.86
N LEU A 212 7.36 17.55 -19.17
CA LEU A 212 6.71 18.84 -19.44
C LEU A 212 6.97 19.33 -20.87
N VAL A 213 8.22 19.24 -21.35
CA VAL A 213 8.60 19.63 -22.70
C VAL A 213 7.93 18.77 -23.77
N GLU A 214 7.88 17.45 -23.56
CA GLU A 214 7.23 16.53 -24.50
C GLU A 214 5.72 16.76 -24.55
N MET A 215 5.06 17.01 -23.40
CA MET A 215 3.64 17.35 -23.35
C MET A 215 3.33 18.69 -24.05
N ASP A 216 4.16 19.71 -23.86
CA ASP A 216 4.00 21.00 -24.53
C ASP A 216 4.20 20.87 -26.05
N GLY A 217 5.02 19.91 -26.49
CA GLY A 217 5.30 19.60 -27.88
C GLY A 217 4.22 18.85 -28.64
N PHE A 218 3.10 18.46 -27.99
CA PHE A 218 1.96 17.85 -28.68
C PHE A 218 1.07 18.90 -29.35
N THR A 219 0.58 18.56 -30.53
CA THR A 219 -0.50 19.30 -31.16
C THR A 219 -1.82 18.57 -31.00
N PRO A 220 -2.98 19.26 -30.99
CA PRO A 220 -4.28 18.60 -30.88
C PRO A 220 -4.56 17.56 -31.99
N SER A 221 -3.79 17.61 -33.09
CA SER A 221 -3.90 16.71 -34.24
C SER A 221 -3.10 15.41 -34.08
N ASP A 222 -2.20 15.32 -33.09
CA ASP A 222 -1.30 14.17 -32.97
C ASP A 222 -2.01 12.90 -32.51
N GLY A 223 -3.23 13.01 -31.95
CA GLY A 223 -4.04 11.86 -31.55
C GLY A 223 -3.47 11.09 -30.34
N VAL A 224 -2.53 11.70 -29.59
CA VAL A 224 -1.94 11.12 -28.40
C VAL A 224 -2.55 11.76 -27.16
N ILE A 225 -3.03 10.95 -26.21
CA ILE A 225 -3.51 11.41 -24.91
C ILE A 225 -2.61 10.83 -23.82
N VAL A 226 -2.18 11.69 -22.89
CA VAL A 226 -1.39 11.28 -21.73
C VAL A 226 -2.31 11.16 -20.54
N ILE A 227 -2.39 9.98 -19.95
CA ILE A 227 -3.11 9.75 -18.70
C ILE A 227 -2.07 9.50 -17.61
N ALA A 228 -2.12 10.26 -16.53
CA ALA A 228 -1.28 9.99 -15.37
C ALA A 228 -2.14 9.57 -14.17
N ALA A 229 -1.58 8.74 -13.28
CA ALA A 229 -2.24 8.35 -12.04
C ALA A 229 -1.36 8.71 -10.83
N THR A 230 -2.00 9.19 -9.77
CA THR A 230 -1.36 9.46 -8.49
C THR A 230 -2.28 9.16 -7.32
N ASN A 231 -1.68 8.78 -6.19
CA ASN A 231 -2.39 8.68 -4.92
C ASN A 231 -2.30 9.99 -4.13
N ARG A 232 -1.42 10.92 -4.54
CA ARG A 232 -1.08 12.14 -3.81
C ARG A 232 -0.98 13.35 -4.71
N ALA A 233 -2.12 13.90 -5.10
CA ALA A 233 -2.17 15.12 -5.93
C ALA A 233 -1.58 16.35 -5.18
N ASP A 234 -1.62 16.35 -3.85
CA ASP A 234 -1.13 17.41 -2.96
C ASP A 234 0.38 17.67 -3.06
N VAL A 235 1.16 16.63 -3.40
CA VAL A 235 2.62 16.73 -3.50
C VAL A 235 3.13 17.05 -4.90
N LEU A 236 2.25 17.07 -5.92
CA LEU A 236 2.66 17.30 -7.30
C LEU A 236 3.11 18.76 -7.55
N ASP A 237 4.08 18.92 -8.44
CA ASP A 237 4.51 20.23 -8.92
C ASP A 237 3.35 20.91 -9.68
N PRO A 238 2.98 22.14 -9.30
CA PRO A 238 1.92 22.88 -9.99
C PRO A 238 2.13 23.05 -11.50
N ALA A 239 3.37 22.93 -11.99
CA ALA A 239 3.67 22.97 -13.40
C ALA A 239 3.05 21.81 -14.19
N LEU A 240 2.82 20.66 -13.56
CA LEU A 240 2.16 19.50 -14.20
C LEU A 240 0.68 19.75 -14.48
N VAL A 241 -0.01 20.44 -13.57
CA VAL A 241 -1.47 20.65 -13.63
C VAL A 241 -1.88 21.97 -14.31
N ARG A 242 -0.93 22.62 -15.01
CA ARG A 242 -1.23 23.83 -15.78
C ARG A 242 -1.99 23.49 -17.07
N PRO A 243 -2.84 24.43 -17.57
CA PRO A 243 -3.52 24.29 -18.85
C PRO A 243 -2.56 23.92 -19.98
N GLY A 244 -2.96 22.92 -20.79
CA GLY A 244 -2.15 22.37 -21.88
C GLY A 244 -1.27 21.18 -21.50
N ARG A 245 -1.28 20.75 -20.23
CA ARG A 245 -0.62 19.55 -19.70
C ARG A 245 -1.66 18.62 -19.08
N PHE A 246 -1.62 18.33 -17.77
CA PHE A 246 -2.72 17.62 -17.09
C PHE A 246 -3.81 18.62 -16.69
N ASP A 247 -4.51 19.11 -17.67
CA ASP A 247 -5.53 20.14 -17.50
C ASP A 247 -6.91 19.61 -17.07
N ARG A 248 -7.10 18.29 -17.14
CA ARG A 248 -8.27 17.62 -16.56
C ARG A 248 -7.85 16.71 -15.41
N GLN A 249 -8.50 16.87 -14.27
CA GLN A 249 -8.34 15.99 -13.13
C GLN A 249 -9.63 15.18 -12.96
N VAL A 250 -9.49 13.87 -12.92
CA VAL A 250 -10.59 12.93 -12.67
C VAL A 250 -10.36 12.25 -11.34
N THR A 251 -11.27 12.46 -10.40
CA THR A 251 -11.19 11.83 -9.08
C THR A 251 -11.81 10.43 -9.14
N VAL A 252 -11.04 9.44 -8.70
CA VAL A 252 -11.50 8.05 -8.54
C VAL A 252 -11.63 7.79 -7.04
N PRO A 253 -12.82 7.99 -6.45
CA PRO A 253 -13.03 7.84 -5.02
C PRO A 253 -13.04 6.36 -4.61
N LEU A 254 -13.03 6.11 -3.30
CA LEU A 254 -13.40 4.80 -2.79
C LEU A 254 -14.86 4.51 -3.12
N PRO A 255 -15.20 3.25 -3.44
CA PRO A 255 -16.54 2.89 -3.86
C PRO A 255 -17.55 3.03 -2.71
N ASP A 256 -18.73 3.55 -3.02
CA ASP A 256 -19.89 3.54 -2.14
C ASP A 256 -20.46 2.12 -1.99
N ILE A 257 -21.52 1.93 -1.20
CA ILE A 257 -22.11 0.60 -0.97
C ILE A 257 -22.53 -0.05 -2.30
N LYS A 258 -23.13 0.70 -3.22
CA LYS A 258 -23.55 0.16 -4.53
C LYS A 258 -22.34 -0.26 -5.36
N GLY A 259 -21.34 0.60 -5.45
CA GLY A 259 -20.09 0.32 -6.13
C GLY A 259 -19.37 -0.90 -5.55
N ARG A 260 -19.35 -1.05 -4.21
CA ARG A 260 -18.77 -2.23 -3.57
C ARG A 260 -19.51 -3.53 -3.95
N VAL A 261 -20.84 -3.48 -3.99
CA VAL A 261 -21.63 -4.64 -4.46
C VAL A 261 -21.28 -5.01 -5.91
N GLU A 262 -21.18 -4.01 -6.80
CA GLU A 262 -20.84 -4.24 -8.19
C GLU A 262 -19.42 -4.80 -8.36
N ILE A 263 -18.44 -4.25 -7.64
CA ILE A 263 -17.07 -4.76 -7.65
C ILE A 263 -17.03 -6.21 -7.15
N LEU A 264 -17.69 -6.50 -6.03
CA LEU A 264 -17.79 -7.87 -5.52
C LEU A 264 -18.42 -8.80 -6.54
N ARG A 265 -19.50 -8.39 -7.23
CA ARG A 265 -20.13 -9.16 -8.30
C ARG A 265 -19.20 -9.44 -9.47
N VAL A 266 -18.40 -8.46 -9.89
CA VAL A 266 -17.40 -8.65 -10.97
C VAL A 266 -16.38 -9.72 -10.59
N HIS A 267 -15.84 -9.68 -9.39
CA HIS A 267 -14.86 -10.66 -8.92
C HIS A 267 -15.48 -12.02 -8.61
N ALA A 268 -16.73 -12.05 -8.10
CA ALA A 268 -17.47 -13.27 -7.80
C ALA A 268 -17.78 -14.11 -9.04
N LYS A 269 -17.90 -13.51 -10.24
CA LYS A 269 -18.13 -14.26 -11.50
C LYS A 269 -17.09 -15.33 -11.77
N LYS A 270 -15.89 -15.21 -11.23
CA LYS A 270 -14.76 -16.14 -11.43
C LYS A 270 -14.69 -17.24 -10.38
N VAL A 271 -15.56 -17.21 -9.36
CA VAL A 271 -15.52 -18.08 -8.18
C VAL A 271 -16.87 -18.78 -8.02
N LYS A 272 -16.86 -20.05 -7.61
CA LYS A 272 -18.09 -20.76 -7.30
C LYS A 272 -18.63 -20.30 -5.94
N MET A 273 -19.69 -19.52 -5.96
CA MET A 273 -20.38 -19.03 -4.76
C MET A 273 -21.50 -19.97 -4.34
N GLY A 274 -21.66 -20.16 -3.03
CA GLY A 274 -22.76 -20.89 -2.45
C GLY A 274 -24.10 -20.13 -2.52
N PRO A 275 -25.22 -20.82 -2.34
CA PRO A 275 -26.56 -20.21 -2.40
C PRO A 275 -26.87 -19.28 -1.21
N ASP A 276 -26.12 -19.36 -0.12
CA ASP A 276 -26.23 -18.57 1.11
C ASP A 276 -25.48 -17.24 1.03
N VAL A 277 -24.70 -16.99 -0.04
CA VAL A 277 -23.84 -15.82 -0.18
C VAL A 277 -24.66 -14.57 -0.46
N ASP A 278 -24.61 -13.62 0.47
CA ASP A 278 -25.17 -12.28 0.32
C ASP A 278 -24.05 -11.25 0.15
N LEU A 279 -23.77 -10.84 -1.10
CA LEU A 279 -22.75 -9.84 -1.43
C LEU A 279 -23.12 -8.42 -0.94
N GLU A 280 -24.41 -8.12 -0.76
CA GLU A 280 -24.85 -6.82 -0.24
C GLU A 280 -24.50 -6.69 1.24
N ARG A 281 -24.66 -7.77 2.00
CA ARG A 281 -24.24 -7.84 3.40
C ARG A 281 -22.73 -7.69 3.53
N VAL A 282 -21.95 -8.35 2.66
CA VAL A 282 -20.48 -8.19 2.62
C VAL A 282 -20.10 -6.74 2.29
N ALA A 283 -20.75 -6.12 1.29
CA ALA A 283 -20.49 -4.74 0.91
C ALA A 283 -20.79 -3.74 2.02
N ARG A 284 -21.87 -3.95 2.78
CA ARG A 284 -22.15 -3.13 3.99
C ARG A 284 -21.07 -3.31 5.06
N GLY A 285 -20.52 -4.52 5.18
CA GLY A 285 -19.45 -4.85 6.13
C GLY A 285 -18.05 -4.36 5.76
N THR A 286 -17.90 -3.70 4.60
CA THR A 286 -16.61 -3.25 4.07
C THR A 286 -16.54 -1.73 3.83
N PRO A 287 -16.90 -0.88 4.84
CA PRO A 287 -16.76 0.57 4.67
C PRO A 287 -15.29 0.93 4.46
N MET A 288 -15.02 1.92 3.60
CA MET A 288 -13.68 2.41 3.26
C MET A 288 -12.77 1.39 2.57
N PHE A 289 -13.28 0.26 2.09
CA PHE A 289 -12.49 -0.68 1.32
C PHE A 289 -12.33 -0.22 -0.13
N SER A 290 -11.11 -0.36 -0.62
CA SER A 290 -10.81 -0.14 -2.03
C SER A 290 -11.27 -1.33 -2.91
N GLY A 291 -11.30 -1.13 -4.22
CA GLY A 291 -11.58 -2.23 -5.15
C GLY A 291 -10.59 -3.39 -5.03
N ALA A 292 -9.33 -3.10 -4.72
CA ALA A 292 -8.31 -4.12 -4.49
C ALA A 292 -8.57 -4.95 -3.23
N ASP A 293 -9.02 -4.30 -2.14
CA ASP A 293 -9.37 -5.00 -0.89
C ASP A 293 -10.57 -5.92 -1.11
N LEU A 294 -11.58 -5.46 -1.86
CA LEU A 294 -12.75 -6.27 -2.19
C LEU A 294 -12.40 -7.48 -3.06
N ALA A 295 -11.51 -7.30 -4.04
CA ALA A 295 -10.96 -8.41 -4.82
C ALA A 295 -10.18 -9.40 -3.95
N ALA A 296 -9.40 -8.89 -2.99
CA ALA A 296 -8.66 -9.71 -2.04
C ALA A 296 -9.60 -10.56 -1.17
N ILE A 297 -10.74 -10.01 -0.70
CA ILE A 297 -11.74 -10.77 0.06
C ILE A 297 -12.23 -11.98 -0.73
N ILE A 298 -12.64 -11.78 -1.98
CA ILE A 298 -13.14 -12.88 -2.84
C ILE A 298 -12.06 -13.95 -3.04
N ASN A 299 -10.83 -13.53 -3.30
CA ASN A 299 -9.71 -14.45 -3.48
C ASN A 299 -9.35 -15.22 -2.20
N GLU A 300 -9.30 -14.53 -1.05
CA GLU A 300 -8.99 -15.16 0.23
C GLU A 300 -10.09 -16.13 0.69
N ALA A 301 -11.36 -15.81 0.41
CA ALA A 301 -12.48 -16.70 0.67
C ALA A 301 -12.40 -17.98 -0.20
N ALA A 302 -12.07 -17.83 -1.48
CA ALA A 302 -11.89 -18.97 -2.38
C ALA A 302 -10.71 -19.87 -1.94
N ILE A 303 -9.60 -19.27 -1.50
CA ILE A 303 -8.44 -20.01 -0.95
C ILE A 303 -8.85 -20.75 0.33
N SER A 304 -9.59 -20.09 1.24
CA SER A 304 -10.04 -20.69 2.50
C SER A 304 -10.96 -21.86 2.26
N ALA A 305 -11.98 -21.71 1.39
CA ALA A 305 -12.91 -22.77 1.02
C ALA A 305 -12.18 -23.97 0.39
N THR A 306 -11.21 -23.70 -0.50
CA THR A 306 -10.40 -24.76 -1.12
C THR A 306 -9.57 -25.53 -0.09
N MET A 307 -8.96 -24.84 0.89
CA MET A 307 -8.19 -25.49 1.96
C MET A 307 -9.06 -26.32 2.92
N GLN A 308 -10.35 -26.01 2.99
CA GLN A 308 -11.34 -26.76 3.75
C GLN A 308 -12.05 -27.86 2.92
N GLU A 309 -11.59 -28.09 1.69
CA GLU A 309 -12.15 -29.07 0.77
C GLU A 309 -13.64 -28.85 0.45
N LYS A 310 -14.11 -27.59 0.48
CA LYS A 310 -15.49 -27.21 0.13
C LYS A 310 -15.67 -27.13 -1.39
N ASP A 311 -16.86 -27.43 -1.89
CA ASP A 311 -17.21 -27.35 -3.31
C ASP A 311 -17.52 -25.92 -3.80
N PHE A 312 -17.85 -25.01 -2.87
CA PHE A 312 -18.20 -23.62 -3.10
C PHE A 312 -17.85 -22.74 -1.90
N VAL A 313 -17.76 -21.44 -2.14
CA VAL A 313 -17.51 -20.42 -1.11
C VAL A 313 -18.81 -20.12 -0.39
N GLU A 314 -18.85 -20.26 0.92
CA GLU A 314 -19.96 -19.92 1.81
C GLU A 314 -19.88 -18.46 2.30
N HIS A 315 -20.99 -17.95 2.85
CA HIS A 315 -21.01 -16.60 3.40
C HIS A 315 -20.00 -16.41 4.55
N GLU A 316 -19.81 -17.43 5.36
CA GLU A 316 -18.85 -17.44 6.47
C GLU A 316 -17.39 -17.31 5.99
N ASP A 317 -17.04 -17.93 4.86
CA ASP A 317 -15.71 -17.80 4.26
C ASP A 317 -15.42 -16.36 3.83
N LEU A 318 -16.44 -15.64 3.32
CA LEU A 318 -16.32 -14.22 2.96
C LEU A 318 -16.18 -13.32 4.20
N GLU A 319 -16.89 -13.61 5.27
CA GLU A 319 -16.75 -12.87 6.52
C GLU A 319 -15.36 -13.07 7.14
N GLU A 320 -14.85 -14.31 7.18
CA GLU A 320 -13.50 -14.60 7.66
C GLU A 320 -12.42 -13.94 6.77
N ALA A 321 -12.61 -13.97 5.44
CA ALA A 321 -11.72 -13.32 4.49
C ALA A 321 -11.70 -11.79 4.68
N ARG A 322 -12.87 -11.16 4.90
CA ARG A 322 -12.98 -9.74 5.23
C ARG A 322 -12.17 -9.39 6.47
N ASP A 323 -12.35 -10.16 7.53
CA ASP A 323 -11.63 -9.94 8.78
C ASP A 323 -10.13 -10.15 8.61
N LYS A 324 -9.73 -11.13 7.81
CA LYS A 324 -8.32 -11.39 7.49
C LYS A 324 -7.68 -10.25 6.70
N VAL A 325 -8.39 -9.68 5.73
CA VAL A 325 -7.90 -8.53 4.94
C VAL A 325 -7.78 -7.28 5.82
N LYS A 326 -8.77 -7.01 6.68
CA LYS A 326 -8.80 -5.80 7.50
C LYS A 326 -7.86 -5.84 8.71
N PHE A 327 -7.83 -6.97 9.43
CA PHE A 327 -7.17 -7.10 10.73
C PHE A 327 -6.00 -8.08 10.73
N GLY A 328 -5.79 -8.79 9.63
CA GLY A 328 -4.80 -9.84 9.53
C GLY A 328 -5.31 -11.21 9.99
N ARG A 329 -4.43 -12.20 9.93
CA ARG A 329 -4.75 -13.60 10.24
C ARG A 329 -5.04 -13.79 11.73
N ALA A 330 -6.06 -14.60 12.07
CA ALA A 330 -6.34 -15.01 13.43
C ALA A 330 -5.16 -15.80 14.06
N LYS A 331 -4.71 -15.41 15.24
CA LYS A 331 -3.60 -16.04 15.97
C LYS A 331 -4.13 -17.14 16.91
N LYS A 332 -4.68 -18.21 16.34
CA LYS A 332 -5.27 -19.33 17.12
C LYS A 332 -4.26 -20.11 17.97
N SER A 333 -2.95 -19.99 17.67
CA SER A 333 -1.88 -20.69 18.43
C SER A 333 -1.40 -19.94 19.67
N ARG A 334 -1.84 -18.70 19.90
CA ARG A 334 -1.44 -17.94 21.09
C ARG A 334 -2.20 -18.44 22.32
N VAL A 335 -1.52 -19.19 23.16
CA VAL A 335 -2.05 -19.55 24.48
C VAL A 335 -2.03 -18.29 25.33
N ARG A 336 -3.20 -17.80 25.73
CA ARG A 336 -3.36 -16.71 26.69
C ARG A 336 -3.60 -17.28 28.08
N GLU A 337 -3.15 -16.57 29.07
CA GLU A 337 -3.52 -16.86 30.45
C GLU A 337 -5.02 -16.59 30.66
N ALA A 338 -5.63 -17.30 31.61
CA ALA A 338 -7.07 -17.18 31.89
C ALA A 338 -7.46 -15.75 32.30
N GLU A 339 -6.57 -15.04 32.99
CA GLU A 339 -6.76 -13.65 33.39
C GLU A 339 -6.72 -12.69 32.19
N GLU A 340 -5.77 -12.87 31.26
CA GLU A 340 -5.69 -12.07 30.01
C GLU A 340 -6.95 -12.26 29.15
N ASN A 341 -7.43 -13.50 29.02
CA ASN A 341 -8.68 -13.79 28.31
C ASN A 341 -9.89 -13.14 28.98
N ARG A 342 -9.93 -13.18 30.31
CA ARG A 342 -11.00 -12.54 31.07
C ARG A 342 -10.99 -11.04 30.90
N ALA A 343 -9.84 -10.38 31.05
CA ALA A 343 -9.69 -8.95 30.82
C ALA A 343 -10.15 -8.56 29.42
N THR A 344 -9.69 -9.28 28.37
CA THR A 344 -10.13 -9.05 26.99
C THR A 344 -11.63 -9.25 26.81
N ALA A 345 -12.23 -10.29 27.42
CA ALA A 345 -13.67 -10.54 27.28
C ALA A 345 -14.51 -9.41 27.87
N TYR A 346 -14.13 -8.89 29.05
CA TYR A 346 -14.81 -7.74 29.65
C TYR A 346 -14.57 -6.46 28.87
N HIS A 347 -13.36 -6.23 28.34
CA HIS A 347 -13.04 -5.10 27.47
C HIS A 347 -13.97 -5.08 26.25
N GLU A 348 -14.04 -6.16 25.49
CA GLU A 348 -14.89 -6.25 24.29
C GLU A 348 -16.40 -6.23 24.64
N ALA A 349 -16.78 -6.80 25.78
CA ALA A 349 -18.15 -6.72 26.26
C ALA A 349 -18.56 -5.28 26.60
N GLY A 350 -17.65 -4.47 27.17
CA GLY A 350 -17.87 -3.05 27.43
C GLY A 350 -18.21 -2.27 26.16
N HIS A 351 -17.43 -2.45 25.11
CA HIS A 351 -17.68 -1.87 23.79
C HIS A 351 -19.03 -2.33 23.21
N ALA A 352 -19.28 -3.65 23.23
CA ALA A 352 -20.48 -4.25 22.64
C ALA A 352 -21.77 -3.80 23.33
N VAL A 353 -21.79 -3.75 24.66
CA VAL A 353 -22.96 -3.34 25.44
C VAL A 353 -23.28 -1.87 25.23
N LEU A 354 -22.26 -0.98 25.24
CA LEU A 354 -22.47 0.44 24.93
C LEU A 354 -22.96 0.64 23.52
N ASN A 355 -22.38 -0.07 22.54
CA ASN A 355 -22.82 0.00 21.15
C ASN A 355 -24.30 -0.40 21.02
N ALA A 356 -24.73 -1.47 21.67
CA ALA A 356 -26.09 -1.97 21.62
C ALA A 356 -27.12 -1.06 22.35
N LEU A 357 -26.67 -0.25 23.33
CA LEU A 357 -27.54 0.66 24.11
C LEU A 357 -27.66 2.06 23.50
N LEU A 358 -26.66 2.52 22.78
CA LEU A 358 -26.61 3.89 22.25
C LEU A 358 -27.33 3.99 20.91
N LYS A 359 -28.42 4.77 20.86
CA LYS A 359 -29.28 4.93 19.67
C LYS A 359 -28.58 5.57 18.47
N ASP A 360 -27.58 6.44 18.75
CA ASP A 360 -26.85 7.16 17.70
C ASP A 360 -25.62 6.39 17.22
N ALA A 361 -25.39 5.16 17.71
CA ALA A 361 -24.33 4.27 17.28
C ALA A 361 -24.73 3.49 16.01
N ASP A 362 -23.72 3.06 15.25
CA ASP A 362 -23.96 2.11 14.16
C ASP A 362 -24.28 0.72 14.74
N PRO A 363 -25.18 -0.07 14.11
CA PRO A 363 -25.59 -1.37 14.63
C PRO A 363 -24.39 -2.31 14.87
N LEU A 364 -24.40 -2.98 16.03
CA LEU A 364 -23.39 -3.99 16.35
C LEU A 364 -23.51 -5.19 15.40
N HIS A 365 -22.45 -5.56 14.75
CA HIS A 365 -22.42 -6.71 13.86
C HIS A 365 -21.91 -7.98 14.56
N LYS A 366 -20.69 -7.90 15.13
CA LYS A 366 -20.11 -8.99 15.92
C LYS A 366 -19.07 -8.47 16.90
N VAL A 367 -18.81 -9.27 17.90
CA VAL A 367 -17.74 -9.05 18.87
C VAL A 367 -16.95 -10.34 19.05
N THR A 368 -15.62 -10.25 19.15
CA THR A 368 -14.72 -11.41 19.24
C THR A 368 -13.54 -11.13 20.15
N ILE A 369 -13.13 -12.16 20.89
CA ILE A 369 -11.90 -12.14 21.70
C ILE A 369 -10.74 -12.85 21.00
N ILE A 370 -10.95 -13.37 19.77
CA ILE A 370 -9.89 -14.02 18.99
C ILE A 370 -8.89 -12.94 18.53
N PRO A 371 -7.59 -13.07 18.91
CA PRO A 371 -6.59 -12.08 18.55
C PRO A 371 -6.28 -12.10 17.05
N ARG A 372 -6.23 -10.92 16.42
CA ARG A 372 -5.87 -10.74 15.03
C ARG A 372 -4.83 -9.63 14.87
N GLY A 373 -3.77 -9.86 14.12
CA GLY A 373 -2.72 -8.85 13.94
C GLY A 373 -2.20 -8.32 15.28
N ASN A 374 -2.40 -7.04 15.56
CA ASN A 374 -2.02 -6.37 16.82
C ASN A 374 -3.19 -6.21 17.81
N TYR A 375 -4.39 -6.65 17.43
CA TYR A 375 -5.58 -6.52 18.27
C TYR A 375 -5.78 -7.75 19.15
N GLY A 376 -6.12 -7.51 20.41
CA GLY A 376 -6.43 -8.56 21.39
C GLY A 376 -7.79 -9.19 21.17
N GLY A 377 -8.76 -8.39 20.83
CA GLY A 377 -10.12 -8.69 20.44
C GLY A 377 -10.61 -7.61 19.50
N ALA A 378 -11.88 -7.63 19.12
CA ALA A 378 -12.48 -6.58 18.35
C ALA A 378 -14.01 -6.60 18.43
N SER A 379 -14.60 -5.41 18.51
CA SER A 379 -16.02 -5.18 18.37
C SER A 379 -16.30 -4.47 17.04
N PHE A 380 -17.20 -5.04 16.24
CA PHE A 380 -17.49 -4.58 14.88
C PHE A 380 -18.89 -4.02 14.78
N SER A 381 -19.02 -2.82 14.25
CA SER A 381 -20.29 -2.25 13.85
C SER A 381 -20.42 -2.19 12.33
N LEU A 382 -21.64 -2.29 11.82
CA LEU A 382 -21.99 -2.18 10.42
C LEU A 382 -22.81 -0.90 10.19
N PRO A 383 -22.26 0.13 9.56
CA PRO A 383 -23.04 1.28 9.19
C PRO A 383 -24.13 0.89 8.16
N GLU A 384 -25.35 1.34 8.37
CA GLU A 384 -26.44 1.10 7.42
C GLU A 384 -26.24 1.85 6.10
N LYS A 385 -25.54 2.98 6.14
CA LYS A 385 -25.26 3.86 5.00
C LYS A 385 -23.85 4.40 5.06
N ASP A 386 -23.24 4.64 3.91
CA ASP A 386 -21.99 5.40 3.84
C ASP A 386 -22.27 6.85 4.30
N ARG A 387 -21.43 7.35 5.20
CA ARG A 387 -21.54 8.68 5.77
C ARG A 387 -20.57 9.63 5.10
N HIS A 388 -21.07 10.71 4.53
CA HIS A 388 -20.24 11.80 4.01
C HIS A 388 -19.86 12.84 5.07
N GLY A 389 -20.52 12.81 6.23
CA GLY A 389 -20.26 13.71 7.36
C GLY A 389 -20.70 13.08 8.68
N TYR A 390 -20.04 13.49 9.75
CA TYR A 390 -20.26 12.97 11.09
C TYR A 390 -20.96 14.02 11.95
N GLY A 391 -22.17 13.72 12.42
CA GLY A 391 -22.90 14.59 13.34
C GLY A 391 -22.36 14.46 14.77
N ARG A 392 -22.47 15.55 15.57
CA ARG A 392 -21.99 15.59 16.97
C ARG A 392 -22.57 14.45 17.83
N ARG A 393 -23.83 14.04 17.60
CA ARG A 393 -24.46 12.93 18.36
C ARG A 393 -23.75 11.60 18.09
N TRP A 394 -23.48 11.31 16.83
CA TRP A 394 -22.79 10.10 16.43
C TRP A 394 -21.34 10.06 16.96
N LEU A 395 -20.61 11.19 16.87
CA LEU A 395 -19.25 11.31 17.38
C LEU A 395 -19.20 11.07 18.90
N ASN A 396 -20.15 11.67 19.64
CA ASN A 396 -20.25 11.47 21.08
C ASN A 396 -20.60 10.02 21.44
N ALA A 397 -21.50 9.36 20.68
CA ALA A 397 -21.77 7.93 20.87
C ALA A 397 -20.52 7.08 20.63
N HIS A 398 -19.78 7.39 19.58
CA HIS A 398 -18.57 6.66 19.21
C HIS A 398 -17.45 6.81 20.26
N MET A 399 -17.26 8.02 20.80
CA MET A 399 -16.32 8.23 21.92
C MET A 399 -16.72 7.45 23.18
N ARG A 400 -18.04 7.43 23.53
CA ARG A 400 -18.54 6.63 24.68
C ARG A 400 -18.28 5.14 24.48
N ILE A 401 -18.54 4.60 23.28
CA ILE A 401 -18.29 3.19 22.97
C ILE A 401 -16.80 2.89 23.16
N ALA A 402 -15.92 3.72 22.65
CA ALA A 402 -14.48 3.52 22.76
C ALA A 402 -13.97 3.61 24.22
N CYS A 403 -14.64 4.35 25.12
CA CYS A 403 -14.34 4.31 26.56
C CYS A 403 -14.72 2.99 27.22
N GLY A 404 -15.70 2.26 26.65
CA GLY A 404 -16.33 1.10 27.28
C GLY A 404 -15.38 -0.03 27.64
N GLY A 405 -14.41 -0.32 26.77
CA GLY A 405 -13.45 -1.40 27.01
C GLY A 405 -12.64 -1.19 28.28
N ARG A 406 -12.02 -0.03 28.44
CA ARG A 406 -11.22 0.28 29.63
C ARG A 406 -12.06 0.27 30.91
N ILE A 407 -13.25 0.88 30.88
CA ILE A 407 -14.12 0.95 32.05
C ILE A 407 -14.55 -0.46 32.51
N ALA A 408 -14.93 -1.31 31.56
CA ALA A 408 -15.34 -2.67 31.88
C ALA A 408 -14.18 -3.54 32.38
N GLU A 409 -12.99 -3.39 31.80
CA GLU A 409 -11.77 -4.07 32.22
C GLU A 409 -11.39 -3.69 33.67
N GLU A 410 -11.29 -2.40 33.98
CA GLU A 410 -10.96 -1.88 35.31
C GLU A 410 -11.95 -2.37 36.36
N LYS A 411 -13.26 -2.33 36.07
CA LYS A 411 -14.30 -2.80 37.02
C LYS A 411 -14.27 -4.32 37.26
N ALA A 412 -13.89 -5.10 36.23
CA ALA A 412 -13.88 -6.56 36.32
C ALA A 412 -12.59 -7.14 36.91
N THR A 413 -11.45 -6.50 36.69
CA THR A 413 -10.12 -7.00 37.08
C THR A 413 -9.52 -6.23 38.26
N GLY A 414 -9.97 -5.00 38.50
CA GLY A 414 -9.38 -4.07 39.47
C GLY A 414 -8.07 -3.44 39.01
N ASP A 415 -7.66 -3.66 37.75
CA ASP A 415 -6.42 -3.16 37.19
C ASP A 415 -6.65 -2.52 35.81
N ILE A 416 -5.69 -1.74 35.35
CA ILE A 416 -5.70 -1.00 34.09
C ILE A 416 -4.54 -1.48 33.24
N SER A 417 -4.85 -2.04 32.06
CA SER A 417 -3.82 -2.47 31.12
C SER A 417 -3.56 -1.46 30.00
N SER A 418 -2.49 -1.68 29.24
CA SER A 418 -2.17 -0.93 28.02
C SER A 418 -3.07 -1.30 26.83
N GLY A 419 -4.00 -2.26 27.00
CA GLY A 419 -4.88 -2.77 25.92
C GLY A 419 -5.74 -1.68 25.28
N ALA A 420 -6.19 -0.70 26.09
CA ALA A 420 -7.01 0.41 25.64
C ALA A 420 -6.24 1.54 24.90
N SER A 421 -4.94 1.37 24.59
CA SER A 421 -4.13 2.43 23.99
C SER A 421 -4.68 2.92 22.63
N GLN A 422 -5.23 2.01 21.83
CA GLN A 422 -5.82 2.35 20.52
C GLN A 422 -7.13 3.12 20.68
N ASP A 423 -7.95 2.75 21.66
CA ASP A 423 -9.20 3.45 21.98
C ASP A 423 -8.93 4.87 22.44
N ILE A 424 -7.92 5.05 23.31
CA ILE A 424 -7.49 6.37 23.78
C ILE A 424 -7.02 7.24 22.59
N LEU A 425 -6.25 6.67 21.66
CA LEU A 425 -5.80 7.36 20.45
C LEU A 425 -7.00 7.81 19.60
N GLN A 426 -7.96 6.92 19.41
CA GLN A 426 -9.17 7.18 18.62
C GLN A 426 -10.04 8.27 19.27
N ILE A 427 -10.33 8.17 20.56
CA ILE A 427 -11.14 9.16 21.30
C ILE A 427 -10.48 10.53 21.24
N THR A 428 -9.17 10.59 21.52
CA THR A 428 -8.42 11.85 21.49
C THR A 428 -8.40 12.45 20.09
N GLY A 429 -8.26 11.62 19.05
CA GLY A 429 -8.32 12.03 17.65
C GLY A 429 -9.67 12.65 17.27
N ILE A 430 -10.76 11.99 17.66
CA ILE A 430 -12.13 12.49 17.42
C ILE A 430 -12.35 13.82 18.16
N ALA A 431 -12.02 13.91 19.44
CA ALA A 431 -12.19 15.12 20.23
C ALA A 431 -11.38 16.29 19.65
N ARG A 432 -10.14 16.04 19.21
CA ARG A 432 -9.33 17.06 18.54
C ARG A 432 -9.92 17.51 17.22
N ALA A 433 -10.39 16.61 16.37
CA ALA A 433 -11.03 16.96 15.10
C ALA A 433 -12.30 17.79 15.33
N MET A 434 -13.12 17.43 16.33
CA MET A 434 -14.31 18.21 16.71
C MET A 434 -13.97 19.64 17.10
N VAL A 435 -12.89 19.86 17.85
CA VAL A 435 -12.46 21.18 18.35
C VAL A 435 -11.70 21.97 17.29
N LEU A 436 -10.69 21.35 16.64
CA LEU A 436 -9.75 22.05 15.77
C LEU A 436 -10.26 22.23 14.34
N GLU A 437 -10.94 21.21 13.80
CA GLU A 437 -11.25 21.16 12.37
C GLU A 437 -12.71 21.49 12.08
N TRP A 438 -13.63 21.01 12.93
CA TRP A 438 -15.08 21.05 12.64
C TRP A 438 -15.83 22.13 13.41
N GLY A 439 -15.16 22.90 14.29
CA GLY A 439 -15.76 23.99 15.05
C GLY A 439 -16.94 23.55 15.90
N MET A 440 -16.86 22.33 16.50
CA MET A 440 -17.95 21.74 17.29
C MET A 440 -17.85 22.06 18.79
N SER A 441 -16.91 22.92 19.21
CA SER A 441 -16.82 23.42 20.59
C SER A 441 -17.66 24.70 20.76
N ASP A 442 -18.50 24.72 21.78
CA ASP A 442 -19.30 25.90 22.10
C ASP A 442 -18.45 27.05 22.68
N ARG A 443 -17.27 26.76 23.23
CA ARG A 443 -16.32 27.75 23.82
C ARG A 443 -15.42 28.38 22.77
N LEU A 444 -14.87 27.55 21.86
CA LEU A 444 -13.96 28.00 20.81
C LEU A 444 -14.67 28.47 19.54
N GLY A 445 -15.97 28.20 19.42
CA GLY A 445 -16.83 28.69 18.36
C GLY A 445 -16.56 28.08 16.99
N PHE A 446 -17.09 28.73 15.94
CA PHE A 446 -17.02 28.30 14.55
C PHE A 446 -15.72 28.77 13.89
N VAL A 447 -14.59 28.30 14.40
CA VAL A 447 -13.25 28.63 13.93
C VAL A 447 -12.47 27.34 13.67
N ARG A 448 -11.73 27.30 12.57
CA ARG A 448 -10.78 26.22 12.30
C ARG A 448 -9.40 26.64 12.79
N TYR A 449 -8.88 25.91 13.74
CA TYR A 449 -7.54 26.10 14.28
C TYR A 449 -6.58 25.14 13.54
N HIS A 450 -5.68 25.70 12.74
CA HIS A 450 -4.72 24.86 12.02
C HIS A 450 -3.65 24.38 13.00
N GLY A 451 -3.71 23.12 13.36
CA GLY A 451 -2.54 22.41 13.85
C GLY A 451 -1.61 22.19 12.67
N VAL A 452 -0.39 22.70 12.80
CA VAL A 452 0.63 22.63 11.75
C VAL A 452 0.72 21.23 11.17
N ASP A 453 0.59 21.13 9.85
CA ASP A 453 1.00 19.93 9.12
C ASP A 453 2.54 19.84 9.23
N THR A 454 3.00 19.10 10.24
CA THR A 454 4.42 18.91 10.58
C THR A 454 5.22 18.23 9.46
N ARG A 455 4.56 17.88 8.35
CA ARG A 455 5.20 17.21 7.20
C ARG A 455 5.96 18.17 6.28
N GLU A 456 5.66 19.46 6.31
CA GLU A 456 6.27 20.43 5.39
C GLU A 456 7.21 21.48 6.06
N ARG A 457 7.19 21.64 7.39
CA ARG A 457 8.02 22.66 8.06
C ARG A 457 8.75 22.07 9.27
N TYR A 458 10.03 22.36 9.38
CA TYR A 458 10.88 22.00 10.51
C TYR A 458 10.54 22.75 11.82
N ILE A 459 9.68 23.75 11.74
CA ILE A 459 9.20 24.54 12.88
C ILE A 459 7.69 24.50 12.84
N ALA A 460 7.08 23.95 13.88
CA ALA A 460 5.64 23.97 14.08
C ALA A 460 5.20 25.40 14.42
N GLU A 461 4.83 26.19 13.41
CA GLU A 461 4.15 27.48 13.64
C GLU A 461 2.70 27.20 13.98
N ARG A 462 2.28 27.53 15.18
CA ARG A 462 0.88 27.53 15.59
C ARG A 462 0.24 28.83 15.13
N ASP A 463 -0.91 28.75 14.48
CA ASP A 463 -1.68 29.93 14.03
C ASP A 463 -2.49 30.57 15.15
N PHE A 464 -2.28 30.17 16.42
CA PHE A 464 -3.04 30.63 17.58
C PHE A 464 -2.16 30.84 18.82
N SER A 465 -2.62 31.71 19.73
CA SER A 465 -1.91 32.08 20.96
C SER A 465 -1.81 30.93 21.95
N GLU A 466 -0.88 31.05 22.94
CA GLU A 466 -0.76 30.07 24.02
C GLU A 466 -2.04 29.96 24.86
N ASP A 467 -2.77 31.07 25.05
CA ASP A 467 -4.05 31.07 25.77
C ASP A 467 -5.10 30.23 25.01
N THR A 468 -5.18 30.39 23.68
CA THR A 468 -6.05 29.57 22.83
C THR A 468 -5.61 28.10 22.84
N ALA A 469 -4.29 27.82 22.86
CA ALA A 469 -3.78 26.44 22.97
C ALA A 469 -4.24 25.78 24.28
N SER A 470 -4.13 26.51 25.41
CA SER A 470 -4.62 26.05 26.71
C SER A 470 -6.14 25.78 26.69
N GLU A 471 -6.91 26.65 26.03
CA GLU A 471 -8.37 26.46 25.92
C GLU A 471 -8.75 25.27 25.03
N ILE A 472 -7.99 25.02 23.95
CA ILE A 472 -8.13 23.82 23.11
C ILE A 472 -7.87 22.56 23.94
N ASP A 473 -6.79 22.52 24.72
CA ASP A 473 -6.47 21.36 25.56
C ASP A 473 -7.56 21.11 26.62
N HIS A 474 -8.11 22.18 27.22
CA HIS A 474 -9.23 22.08 28.15
C HIS A 474 -10.49 21.53 27.49
N GLU A 475 -10.85 21.99 26.30
CA GLU A 475 -12.04 21.53 25.58
C GLU A 475 -11.91 20.08 25.10
N VAL A 476 -10.75 19.69 24.56
CA VAL A 476 -10.47 18.30 24.19
C VAL A 476 -10.60 17.38 25.41
N LYS A 477 -9.97 17.77 26.53
CA LYS A 477 -10.07 17.01 27.78
C LYS A 477 -11.51 16.93 28.28
N ARG A 478 -12.27 18.04 28.26
CA ARG A 478 -13.68 18.07 28.67
C ARG A 478 -14.53 17.09 27.89
N LEU A 479 -14.39 17.07 26.54
CA LEU A 479 -15.13 16.14 25.67
C LEU A 479 -14.81 14.68 25.99
N VAL A 480 -13.55 14.37 26.23
CA VAL A 480 -13.12 13.02 26.60
C VAL A 480 -13.64 12.62 27.98
N ASP A 481 -13.53 13.51 28.98
CA ASP A 481 -14.00 13.26 30.34
C ASP A 481 -15.54 13.08 30.38
N GLU A 482 -16.30 13.88 29.62
CA GLU A 482 -17.76 13.73 29.49
C GLU A 482 -18.12 12.39 28.87
N ALA A 483 -17.45 11.99 27.78
CA ALA A 483 -17.69 10.69 27.15
C ALA A 483 -17.39 9.53 28.11
N PHE A 484 -16.27 9.62 28.85
CA PHE A 484 -15.86 8.60 29.82
C PHE A 484 -16.86 8.49 30.98
N ASN A 485 -17.26 9.61 31.59
CA ASN A 485 -18.19 9.62 32.73
C ASN A 485 -19.58 9.12 32.33
N ASP A 486 -20.07 9.52 31.15
CA ASP A 486 -21.34 9.02 30.62
C ASP A 486 -21.29 7.51 30.34
N ALA A 487 -20.20 7.01 29.73
CA ALA A 487 -20.01 5.59 29.46
C ALA A 487 -19.94 4.79 30.77
N ALA A 488 -19.22 5.30 31.79
CA ALA A 488 -19.11 4.66 33.09
C ALA A 488 -20.49 4.51 33.76
N ARG A 489 -21.29 5.57 33.75
CA ARG A 489 -22.67 5.54 34.30
C ARG A 489 -23.54 4.51 33.57
N ILE A 490 -23.54 4.52 32.23
CA ILE A 490 -24.36 3.58 31.44
C ILE A 490 -23.94 2.14 31.70
N LEU A 491 -22.63 1.84 31.79
CA LEU A 491 -22.13 0.51 32.10
C LEU A 491 -22.44 0.09 33.53
N GLU A 492 -22.40 1.02 34.48
CA GLU A 492 -22.77 0.74 35.87
C GLU A 492 -24.23 0.33 36.01
N ASP A 493 -25.13 1.08 35.38
CA ASP A 493 -26.56 0.78 35.34
C ASP A 493 -26.90 -0.54 34.62
N ASN A 494 -25.99 -1.04 33.76
CA ASN A 494 -26.20 -2.25 32.97
C ASN A 494 -25.11 -3.31 33.19
N TRP A 495 -24.47 -3.31 34.35
CA TRP A 495 -23.32 -4.18 34.63
C TRP A 495 -23.63 -5.68 34.49
N GLU A 496 -24.82 -6.13 34.86
CA GLU A 496 -25.25 -7.52 34.68
C GLU A 496 -25.24 -7.94 33.20
N LYS A 497 -25.57 -7.04 32.29
CA LYS A 497 -25.51 -7.29 30.83
C LYS A 497 -24.08 -7.42 30.36
N VAL A 498 -23.15 -6.63 30.92
CA VAL A 498 -21.71 -6.73 30.60
C VAL A 498 -21.19 -8.10 31.03
N ILE A 499 -21.52 -8.55 32.24
CA ILE A 499 -21.14 -9.89 32.75
C ILE A 499 -21.67 -10.97 31.81
N ALA A 500 -22.95 -10.93 31.44
CA ALA A 500 -23.58 -11.94 30.59
C ALA A 500 -22.88 -12.04 29.21
N VAL A 501 -22.55 -10.89 28.60
CA VAL A 501 -21.84 -10.85 27.31
C VAL A 501 -20.39 -11.33 27.46
N ALA A 502 -19.67 -10.90 28.52
CA ALA A 502 -18.28 -11.32 28.76
C ALA A 502 -18.17 -12.84 29.02
N GLU A 503 -19.06 -13.40 29.83
CA GLU A 503 -19.10 -14.85 30.06
C GLU A 503 -19.44 -15.64 28.78
N ALA A 504 -20.34 -15.12 27.94
CA ALA A 504 -20.65 -15.73 26.67
C ALA A 504 -19.44 -15.65 25.70
N LEU A 505 -18.69 -14.54 25.69
CA LEU A 505 -17.45 -14.43 24.92
C LEU A 505 -16.38 -15.44 25.37
N LEU A 506 -16.24 -15.66 26.67
CA LEU A 506 -15.32 -16.68 27.17
C LEU A 506 -15.71 -18.11 26.76
N LYS A 507 -17.01 -18.38 26.54
CA LYS A 507 -17.52 -19.70 26.12
C LYS A 507 -17.49 -19.90 24.59
N HIS A 508 -17.80 -18.86 23.82
CA HIS A 508 -18.04 -18.94 22.38
C HIS A 508 -17.00 -18.20 21.53
N GLU A 509 -16.09 -17.44 22.15
CA GLU A 509 -15.03 -16.61 21.55
C GLU A 509 -15.51 -15.51 20.61
N THR A 510 -16.63 -15.70 19.93
CA THR A 510 -17.24 -14.73 19.01
C THR A 510 -18.75 -14.74 19.16
N LEU A 511 -19.37 -13.57 19.22
CA LEU A 511 -20.81 -13.36 19.27
C LEU A 511 -21.27 -12.46 18.14
N SER A 512 -22.39 -12.76 17.51
CA SER A 512 -23.07 -11.85 16.57
C SER A 512 -23.80 -10.73 17.32
N GLY A 513 -24.10 -9.63 16.64
CA GLY A 513 -24.88 -8.54 17.23
C GLY A 513 -26.24 -8.99 17.74
N ASP A 514 -26.93 -9.89 17.02
CA ASP A 514 -28.21 -10.47 17.43
C ASP A 514 -28.07 -11.30 18.71
N GLU A 515 -26.99 -12.08 18.84
CA GLU A 515 -26.72 -12.86 20.06
C GLU A 515 -26.44 -11.94 21.25
N VAL A 516 -25.70 -10.84 21.06
CA VAL A 516 -25.48 -9.83 22.11
C VAL A 516 -26.83 -9.23 22.55
N HIS A 517 -27.68 -8.85 21.63
CA HIS A 517 -29.01 -8.32 21.97
C HIS A 517 -29.89 -9.35 22.71
N ARG A 518 -29.83 -10.63 22.35
CA ARG A 518 -30.53 -11.72 23.07
C ARG A 518 -30.00 -11.89 24.47
N LEU A 519 -28.69 -11.93 24.66
CA LEU A 519 -28.05 -11.99 25.98
C LEU A 519 -28.45 -10.81 26.87
N MET A 520 -28.50 -9.61 26.30
CA MET A 520 -28.92 -8.40 27.03
C MET A 520 -30.41 -8.43 27.46
N ARG A 521 -31.24 -9.24 26.81
CA ARG A 521 -32.63 -9.52 27.23
C ARG A 521 -32.74 -10.70 28.24
N GLY A 522 -31.62 -11.32 28.62
CA GLY A 522 -31.58 -12.48 29.53
C GLY A 522 -31.85 -13.81 28.83
N GLU A 523 -31.80 -13.89 27.49
CA GLU A 523 -31.95 -15.15 26.75
C GLU A 523 -30.65 -15.94 26.74
N LEU A 524 -30.73 -17.27 26.91
CA LEU A 524 -29.55 -18.16 26.81
C LEU A 524 -29.27 -18.52 25.34
N LEU A 525 -27.98 -18.63 25.00
CA LEU A 525 -27.55 -19.13 23.71
C LEU A 525 -27.61 -20.65 23.66
N THR A 526 -28.19 -21.22 22.61
CA THR A 526 -28.42 -22.66 22.45
C THR A 526 -27.35 -23.35 21.59
N ARG A 527 -26.39 -22.62 21.03
CA ARG A 527 -25.31 -23.20 20.22
C ARG A 527 -24.23 -23.86 21.10
N PRO A 528 -23.49 -24.86 20.55
CA PRO A 528 -22.43 -25.53 21.30
C PRO A 528 -21.29 -24.55 21.62
N THR A 529 -20.64 -24.77 22.77
CA THR A 529 -19.46 -24.01 23.19
C THR A 529 -18.22 -24.47 22.42
N VAL A 530 -17.16 -23.63 22.35
CA VAL A 530 -15.89 -23.99 21.72
C VAL A 530 -15.32 -25.28 22.31
N SER A 531 -15.43 -25.46 23.63
CA SER A 531 -14.97 -26.70 24.30
C SER A 531 -15.75 -27.95 23.89
N GLU A 532 -17.04 -27.82 23.59
CA GLU A 532 -17.87 -28.93 23.08
C GLU A 532 -17.56 -29.27 21.63
N ILE A 533 -17.31 -28.23 20.80
CA ILE A 533 -16.88 -28.41 19.40
C ILE A 533 -15.53 -29.15 19.37
N LEU A 534 -14.53 -28.69 20.11
CA LEU A 534 -13.22 -29.33 20.19
C LEU A 534 -13.30 -30.78 20.71
N LYS A 535 -14.15 -31.06 21.71
CA LYS A 535 -14.41 -32.42 22.16
C LYS A 535 -15.11 -33.29 21.12
N ALA A 536 -16.00 -32.71 20.31
CA ALA A 536 -16.66 -33.42 19.24
C ALA A 536 -15.68 -33.73 18.09
N GLU A 537 -14.81 -32.79 17.75
CA GLU A 537 -13.74 -33.00 16.76
C GLU A 537 -12.71 -34.05 17.20
N SER A 538 -12.29 -34.03 18.48
CA SER A 538 -11.37 -35.03 19.02
C SER A 538 -11.99 -36.44 19.10
N ARG A 539 -13.32 -36.57 19.03
CA ARG A 539 -14.05 -37.85 19.00
C ARG A 539 -14.29 -38.37 17.58
N LYS A 540 -14.07 -37.58 16.53
CA LYS A 540 -14.12 -38.10 15.16
C LYS A 540 -13.01 -39.12 14.99
N PRO A 541 -13.30 -40.38 14.53
CA PRO A 541 -12.27 -41.36 14.25
C PRO A 541 -11.26 -40.78 13.28
N ALA A 542 -9.97 -40.96 13.52
CA ALA A 542 -8.93 -40.58 12.59
C ALA A 542 -9.26 -41.21 11.22
N ASP A 543 -9.29 -40.39 10.19
CA ASP A 543 -9.57 -40.82 8.82
C ASP A 543 -8.58 -41.94 8.45
N PRO A 544 -9.03 -43.14 8.06
CA PRO A 544 -8.11 -44.24 7.75
C PRO A 544 -7.19 -43.98 6.55
N LYS A 545 -7.32 -42.83 5.88
CA LYS A 545 -6.49 -42.39 4.76
C LYS A 545 -5.36 -41.40 5.11
N ALA A 546 -5.27 -40.98 6.38
CA ALA A 546 -4.11 -40.16 6.77
C ALA A 546 -2.85 -41.04 6.78
N PRO A 547 -1.76 -40.68 6.07
CA PRO A 547 -0.52 -41.47 6.10
C PRO A 547 0.00 -41.51 7.55
N ARG A 548 0.17 -42.72 8.09
CA ARG A 548 0.75 -42.90 9.42
C ARG A 548 2.17 -42.35 9.42
N ALA A 549 2.53 -41.59 10.44
CA ALA A 549 3.90 -41.12 10.68
C ALA A 549 4.83 -42.33 10.86
N GLY A 550 5.25 -42.95 9.80
CA GLY A 550 6.01 -44.19 9.75
C GLY A 550 6.18 -44.74 8.34
N ASP A 551 5.35 -44.35 7.39
CA ASP A 551 5.53 -44.72 5.98
C ASP A 551 6.54 -43.77 5.34
N ALA A 552 7.83 -44.10 5.47
CA ALA A 552 8.88 -43.48 4.68
C ALA A 552 8.61 -43.80 3.19
N PRO A 553 8.71 -42.81 2.28
CA PRO A 553 8.63 -43.10 0.87
C PRO A 553 9.75 -44.07 0.46
N PRO A 554 9.49 -44.98 -0.50
CA PRO A 554 10.54 -45.91 -0.95
C PRO A 554 11.75 -45.16 -1.48
N ASP A 555 12.94 -45.60 -1.09
CA ASP A 555 14.25 -45.08 -1.49
C ASP A 555 14.27 -44.83 -3.01
N LEU A 556 14.41 -43.57 -3.40
CA LEU A 556 14.72 -43.19 -4.77
C LEU A 556 16.18 -43.55 -5.07
N PRO A 557 16.49 -44.13 -6.24
CA PRO A 557 17.85 -44.49 -6.60
C PRO A 557 18.75 -43.24 -6.65
N PRO A 558 20.01 -43.34 -6.23
CA PRO A 558 20.92 -42.19 -6.16
C PRO A 558 21.23 -41.69 -7.58
N GLY A 559 20.83 -40.45 -7.89
CA GLY A 559 21.23 -39.80 -9.13
C GLY A 559 20.26 -38.81 -9.78
N THR A 560 19.10 -38.55 -9.23
CA THR A 560 18.15 -37.56 -9.83
C THR A 560 17.98 -36.34 -8.94
N MET A 561 18.83 -35.30 -9.14
CA MET A 561 18.51 -33.94 -8.72
C MET A 561 17.71 -33.24 -9.83
N PRO A 562 16.55 -32.61 -9.53
CA PRO A 562 15.91 -31.75 -10.50
C PRO A 562 16.67 -30.43 -10.60
N THR A 563 17.02 -30.03 -11.81
CA THR A 563 17.51 -28.69 -12.16
C THR A 563 16.39 -27.68 -11.95
N PRO A 564 16.64 -26.51 -11.29
CA PRO A 564 15.66 -25.45 -11.19
C PRO A 564 15.46 -24.76 -12.54
N ALA A 565 14.20 -24.57 -12.92
CA ALA A 565 13.77 -23.76 -14.06
C ALA A 565 13.66 -22.27 -13.68
#